data_3cdf0d28dc7a762fa8ac0bea081cab99
#
_entry.id   3cdf0d28dc7a762fa8ac0bea081cab99
#
_cell.length_a   1.000
_cell.length_b   1.000
_cell.length_c   1.000
_cell.angle_alpha   90.00
_cell.angle_beta   90.00
_cell.angle_gamma   90.00
#
_symmetry.space_group_name_H-M   'P 1'
#
loop_
_entity.id
_entity.type
_entity.pdbx_description
1 polymer ?
#
loop_
_entity_poly.entity_id
_entity_poly.type
_entity_poly.pdbx_seq_one_letter_code
_entity_poly.pdbx_strand_id
1 'polypeptide(L)'
;MFEKFTTQLELRKQESKLYLEQLECEHQQQKQLAFELQKNNEQLELNVAERTKYLQEALNELKKVDVAKSQIMANISHELRTPLNAIIGSSEILKDDILGELNQKQKKYVANIFSSSTHLLQLINDILDISKIASGKMTLNYSEFYLKEIVLQTVENVKSYVTSKQLKVKLKFEPDDFMIEADAAKLKQILYNLLSNAVKFTGTGGQIEIYVYKREDVAEFIVR
;
A
#
# COMPACT_ATOMS: atom_id res chain seq x y z
N MET A 1 -92.68 -16.92 -18.40
CA MET A 1 -91.82 -15.79 -18.27
C MET A 1 -91.16 -15.67 -16.86
N PHE A 2 -91.92 -15.92 -15.81
CA PHE A 2 -91.49 -15.92 -14.42
C PHE A 2 -90.41 -17.02 -14.09
N GLU A 3 -90.59 -18.25 -14.59
CA GLU A 3 -89.64 -19.35 -14.31
C GLU A 3 -88.22 -19.08 -14.86
N LYS A 4 -88.10 -18.47 -16.03
CA LYS A 4 -86.80 -18.12 -16.59
C LYS A 4 -86.09 -17.07 -15.75
N PHE A 5 -86.81 -16.15 -15.13
CA PHE A 5 -86.27 -15.06 -14.30
C PHE A 5 -85.81 -15.62 -12.94
N THR A 6 -86.55 -16.55 -12.33
CA THR A 6 -86.14 -17.21 -11.08
C THR A 6 -84.91 -18.07 -11.28
N THR A 7 -84.81 -18.85 -12.35
CA THR A 7 -83.63 -19.67 -12.66
C THR A 7 -82.37 -18.78 -12.89
N GLN A 8 -82.55 -17.66 -13.56
CA GLN A 8 -81.45 -16.74 -13.82
C GLN A 8 -80.98 -16.00 -12.54
N LEU A 9 -81.91 -15.77 -11.61
CA LEU A 9 -81.58 -15.18 -10.30
C LEU A 9 -80.81 -16.16 -9.38
N GLU A 10 -81.17 -17.43 -9.41
CA GLU A 10 -80.52 -18.52 -8.69
C GLU A 10 -79.10 -18.75 -9.24
N LEU A 11 -78.94 -18.75 -10.56
CA LEU A 11 -77.64 -18.89 -11.19
C LEU A 11 -76.70 -17.77 -10.76
N ARG A 12 -77.14 -16.51 -10.79
CA ARG A 12 -76.32 -15.35 -10.30
C ARG A 12 -76.01 -15.44 -8.83
N LYS A 13 -76.92 -15.96 -8.00
CA LYS A 13 -76.60 -16.18 -6.57
C LYS A 13 -75.51 -17.23 -6.35
N GLN A 14 -75.54 -18.30 -7.14
CA GLN A 14 -74.50 -19.35 -7.09
C GLN A 14 -73.15 -18.84 -7.58
N GLU A 15 -73.08 -18.07 -8.67
CA GLU A 15 -71.88 -17.45 -9.17
C GLU A 15 -71.27 -16.45 -8.14
N SER A 16 -72.15 -15.64 -7.54
CA SER A 16 -71.73 -14.68 -6.50
C SER A 16 -71.16 -15.38 -5.25
N LYS A 17 -71.80 -16.51 -4.86
CA LYS A 17 -71.29 -17.29 -3.72
C LYS A 17 -69.92 -17.93 -4.00
N LEU A 18 -69.77 -18.50 -5.20
CA LEU A 18 -68.50 -19.11 -5.63
C LEU A 18 -67.37 -18.04 -5.67
N TYR A 19 -67.69 -16.87 -6.17
CA TYR A 19 -66.75 -15.74 -6.22
C TYR A 19 -66.34 -15.26 -4.83
N LEU A 20 -67.27 -15.21 -3.87
CA LEU A 20 -66.97 -14.89 -2.47
C LEU A 20 -66.06 -15.93 -1.81
N GLU A 21 -66.34 -17.22 -2.04
CA GLU A 21 -65.50 -18.32 -1.52
C GLU A 21 -64.09 -18.28 -2.10
N GLN A 22 -63.93 -17.92 -3.39
CA GLN A 22 -62.60 -17.68 -3.97
C GLN A 22 -61.86 -16.51 -3.35
N LEU A 23 -62.55 -15.37 -3.17
CA LEU A 23 -61.98 -14.19 -2.53
C LEU A 23 -61.55 -14.46 -1.09
N GLU A 24 -62.33 -15.21 -0.33
CA GLU A 24 -61.97 -15.59 1.04
C GLU A 24 -60.73 -16.51 1.07
N CYS A 25 -60.65 -17.46 0.11
CA CYS A 25 -59.49 -18.33 -0.02
C CYS A 25 -58.20 -17.55 -0.38
N GLU A 26 -58.31 -16.65 -1.36
CA GLU A 26 -57.18 -15.79 -1.75
C GLU A 26 -56.74 -14.87 -0.59
N HIS A 27 -57.66 -14.28 0.13
CA HIS A 27 -57.37 -13.45 1.28
C HIS A 27 -56.70 -14.23 2.41
N GLN A 28 -57.09 -15.48 2.61
CA GLN A 28 -56.48 -16.36 3.59
C GLN A 28 -55.04 -16.74 3.22
N GLN A 29 -54.79 -17.02 1.93
CA GLN A 29 -53.45 -17.27 1.39
C GLN A 29 -52.57 -16.05 1.52
N GLN A 30 -53.06 -14.86 1.19
CA GLN A 30 -52.30 -13.63 1.35
C GLN A 30 -51.91 -13.35 2.81
N LYS A 31 -52.81 -13.62 3.76
CA LYS A 31 -52.51 -13.49 5.19
C LYS A 31 -51.43 -14.47 5.65
N GLN A 32 -51.46 -15.71 5.20
CA GLN A 32 -50.44 -16.69 5.50
C GLN A 32 -49.06 -16.28 4.93
N LEU A 33 -49.03 -15.85 3.68
CA LEU A 33 -47.80 -15.40 3.02
C LEU A 33 -47.20 -14.16 3.72
N ALA A 34 -48.06 -13.21 4.10
CA ALA A 34 -47.62 -12.03 4.84
C ALA A 34 -47.02 -12.39 6.22
N PHE A 35 -47.62 -13.34 6.92
CA PHE A 35 -47.10 -13.83 8.22
C PHE A 35 -45.77 -14.57 8.04
N GLU A 36 -45.61 -15.41 7.03
CA GLU A 36 -44.36 -16.10 6.74
C GLU A 36 -43.27 -15.11 6.34
N LEU A 37 -43.60 -14.10 5.52
CA LEU A 37 -42.68 -13.06 5.12
C LEU A 37 -42.17 -12.24 6.32
N GLN A 38 -43.08 -11.87 7.22
CA GLN A 38 -42.73 -11.15 8.44
C GLN A 38 -41.79 -11.99 9.33
N LYS A 39 -42.10 -13.25 9.55
CA LYS A 39 -41.30 -14.18 10.33
C LYS A 39 -39.89 -14.36 9.72
N ASN A 40 -39.81 -14.48 8.39
CA ASN A 40 -38.52 -14.57 7.70
C ASN A 40 -37.70 -13.28 7.81
N ASN A 41 -38.36 -12.12 7.71
CA ASN A 41 -37.68 -10.83 7.90
C ASN A 41 -37.13 -10.68 9.31
N GLU A 42 -37.91 -11.00 10.34
CA GLU A 42 -37.43 -10.96 11.74
C GLU A 42 -36.22 -11.88 11.96
N GLN A 43 -36.26 -13.10 11.38
CA GLN A 43 -35.13 -14.03 11.45
C GLN A 43 -33.90 -13.50 10.68
N LEU A 44 -34.11 -12.86 9.55
CA LEU A 44 -33.04 -12.27 8.76
C LEU A 44 -32.37 -11.11 9.50
N GLU A 45 -33.17 -10.25 10.13
CA GLU A 45 -32.67 -9.12 10.94
C GLU A 45 -31.81 -9.61 12.11
N LEU A 46 -32.26 -10.66 12.83
CA LEU A 46 -31.47 -11.29 13.91
C LEU A 46 -30.15 -11.85 13.38
N ASN A 47 -30.17 -12.58 12.28
CA ASN A 47 -28.96 -13.15 11.68
C ASN A 47 -28.00 -12.06 11.18
N VAL A 48 -28.52 -10.97 10.60
CA VAL A 48 -27.71 -9.81 10.18
C VAL A 48 -27.08 -9.13 11.39
N ALA A 49 -27.83 -8.92 12.46
CA ALA A 49 -27.32 -8.30 13.67
C ALA A 49 -26.21 -9.14 14.32
N GLU A 50 -26.39 -10.45 14.42
CA GLU A 50 -25.39 -11.38 14.95
C GLU A 50 -24.11 -11.40 14.12
N ARG A 51 -24.25 -11.52 12.78
CA ARG A 51 -23.11 -11.49 11.87
C ARG A 51 -22.37 -10.17 11.90
N THR A 52 -23.12 -9.06 11.98
CA THR A 52 -22.51 -7.72 12.07
C THR A 52 -21.70 -7.56 13.34
N LYS A 53 -22.22 -8.04 14.48
CA LYS A 53 -21.51 -8.05 15.76
C LYS A 53 -20.23 -8.89 15.67
N TYR A 54 -20.32 -10.12 15.14
CA TYR A 54 -19.16 -10.99 14.96
C TYR A 54 -18.08 -10.37 14.07
N LEU A 55 -18.48 -9.77 12.95
CA LEU A 55 -17.56 -9.08 12.05
C LEU A 55 -16.88 -7.89 12.73
N GLN A 56 -17.62 -7.14 13.55
CA GLN A 56 -17.07 -6.00 14.28
C GLN A 56 -16.05 -6.45 15.32
N GLU A 57 -16.31 -7.54 16.04
CA GLU A 57 -15.37 -8.13 17.01
C GLU A 57 -14.12 -8.64 16.31
N ALA A 58 -14.25 -9.36 15.19
CA ALA A 58 -13.13 -9.83 14.37
C ALA A 58 -12.27 -8.69 13.81
N LEU A 59 -12.91 -7.63 13.32
CA LEU A 59 -12.21 -6.43 12.86
C LEU A 59 -11.42 -5.73 13.99
N ASN A 60 -11.98 -5.69 15.18
CA ASN A 60 -11.30 -5.10 16.34
C ASN A 60 -10.08 -5.92 16.76
N GLU A 61 -10.17 -7.26 16.74
CA GLU A 61 -9.02 -8.14 17.00
C GLU A 61 -7.94 -8.00 15.94
N LEU A 62 -8.30 -7.96 14.65
CA LEU A 62 -7.34 -7.71 13.57
C LEU A 62 -6.61 -6.37 13.75
N LYS A 63 -7.33 -5.31 14.10
CA LYS A 63 -6.72 -4.00 14.38
C LYS A 63 -5.72 -4.05 15.54
N LYS A 64 -6.04 -4.78 16.62
CA LYS A 64 -5.10 -4.95 17.75
C LYS A 64 -3.81 -5.67 17.32
N VAL A 65 -3.94 -6.73 16.54
CA VAL A 65 -2.79 -7.48 16.00
C VAL A 65 -1.93 -6.58 15.09
N ASP A 66 -2.53 -5.77 14.23
CA ASP A 66 -1.80 -4.87 13.34
C ASP A 66 -1.06 -3.76 14.11
N VAL A 67 -1.69 -3.19 15.13
CA VAL A 67 -1.05 -2.22 16.03
C VAL A 67 0.13 -2.85 16.78
N ALA A 68 -0.05 -4.04 17.34
CA ALA A 68 1.02 -4.76 18.04
C ALA A 68 2.19 -5.08 17.09
N LYS A 69 1.92 -5.57 15.88
CA LYS A 69 2.92 -5.81 14.85
C LYS A 69 3.73 -4.55 14.51
N SER A 70 3.05 -3.43 14.31
CA SER A 70 3.70 -2.15 14.01
C SER A 70 4.59 -1.68 15.17
N GLN A 71 4.14 -1.84 16.43
CA GLN A 71 4.91 -1.47 17.60
C GLN A 71 6.17 -2.35 17.76
N ILE A 72 6.03 -3.66 17.56
CA ILE A 72 7.17 -4.59 17.61
C ILE A 72 8.20 -4.23 16.53
N MET A 73 7.77 -3.94 15.30
CA MET A 73 8.69 -3.54 14.23
C MET A 73 9.42 -2.24 14.54
N ALA A 74 8.73 -1.24 15.13
CA ALA A 74 9.35 0.01 15.55
C ALA A 74 10.39 -0.20 16.65
N ASN A 75 10.07 -1.01 17.66
CA ASN A 75 10.98 -1.30 18.78
C ASN A 75 12.22 -2.07 18.31
N ILE A 76 12.03 -3.15 17.52
CA ILE A 76 13.15 -3.93 16.96
C ILE A 76 14.06 -3.05 16.13
N SER A 77 13.49 -2.18 15.30
CA SER A 77 14.32 -1.29 14.48
C SER A 77 15.16 -0.32 15.32
N HIS A 78 14.60 0.24 16.40
CA HIS A 78 15.33 1.11 17.29
C HIS A 78 16.47 0.36 17.99
N GLU A 79 16.18 -0.84 18.50
CA GLU A 79 17.15 -1.70 19.18
C GLU A 79 18.27 -2.19 18.25
N LEU A 80 17.99 -2.39 16.96
CA LEU A 80 19.00 -2.78 15.98
C LEU A 80 19.80 -1.58 15.45
N ARG A 81 19.20 -0.40 15.37
CA ARG A 81 19.84 0.80 14.84
C ARG A 81 21.01 1.25 15.72
N THR A 82 20.86 1.19 17.03
CA THR A 82 21.85 1.66 18.00
C THR A 82 23.20 0.92 17.86
N PRO A 83 23.27 -0.43 17.98
CA PRO A 83 24.53 -1.15 17.81
C PRO A 83 25.07 -1.04 16.39
N LEU A 84 24.20 -0.95 15.39
CA LEU A 84 24.61 -0.86 14.00
C LEU A 84 25.26 0.49 13.68
N ASN A 85 24.73 1.59 14.21
CA ASN A 85 25.37 2.91 14.11
C ASN A 85 26.75 2.94 14.80
N ALA A 86 26.90 2.23 15.92
CA ALA A 86 28.21 2.10 16.56
C ALA A 86 29.21 1.33 15.68
N ILE A 87 28.77 0.24 15.02
CA ILE A 87 29.61 -0.53 14.09
C ILE A 87 30.00 0.34 12.87
N ILE A 88 29.02 1.05 12.28
CA ILE A 88 29.25 1.94 11.14
C ILE A 88 30.24 3.04 11.52
N GLY A 89 30.02 3.76 12.63
CA GLY A 89 30.90 4.84 13.08
C GLY A 89 32.33 4.35 13.40
N SER A 90 32.48 3.21 14.08
CA SER A 90 33.79 2.63 14.34
C SER A 90 34.49 2.20 13.04
N SER A 91 33.78 1.66 12.08
CA SER A 91 34.31 1.27 10.78
C SER A 91 34.75 2.51 9.95
N GLU A 92 33.99 3.60 10.07
CA GLU A 92 34.29 4.88 9.39
C GLU A 92 35.59 5.52 9.94
N ILE A 93 35.72 5.60 11.27
CA ILE A 93 36.93 6.07 11.93
C ILE A 93 38.17 5.27 11.49
N LEU A 94 38.05 3.94 11.41
CA LEU A 94 39.11 3.06 10.95
C LEU A 94 39.42 3.22 9.44
N LYS A 95 38.39 3.43 8.64
CA LYS A 95 38.51 3.62 7.18
C LYS A 95 39.23 4.91 6.82
N ASP A 96 39.01 5.97 7.61
CA ASP A 96 39.59 7.30 7.39
C ASP A 96 41.03 7.43 7.99
N ASP A 97 41.64 6.32 8.40
CA ASP A 97 43.00 6.23 8.96
C ASP A 97 43.23 7.15 10.19
N ILE A 98 42.16 7.60 10.90
CA ILE A 98 42.20 8.56 12.03
C ILE A 98 43.03 7.99 13.21
N LEU A 99 42.99 6.68 13.42
CA LEU A 99 43.69 5.99 14.51
C LEU A 99 45.00 5.32 14.08
N GLY A 100 45.47 5.62 12.87
CA GLY A 100 46.65 5.05 12.26
C GLY A 100 46.37 4.30 10.97
N GLU A 101 47.40 4.12 10.14
CA GLU A 101 47.26 3.48 8.82
C GLU A 101 46.95 1.99 8.94
N LEU A 102 45.95 1.56 8.23
CA LEU A 102 45.59 0.14 8.08
C LEU A 102 46.37 -0.49 6.94
N ASN A 103 46.78 -1.77 7.10
CA ASN A 103 47.32 -2.52 5.99
C ASN A 103 46.23 -2.89 4.96
N GLN A 104 46.62 -3.30 3.75
CA GLN A 104 45.69 -3.60 2.64
C GLN A 104 44.59 -4.62 2.99
N LYS A 105 44.93 -5.63 3.80
CA LYS A 105 43.93 -6.62 4.22
C LYS A 105 42.96 -6.02 5.22
N GLN A 106 43.43 -5.25 6.16
CA GLN A 106 42.58 -4.56 7.15
C GLN A 106 41.66 -3.54 6.46
N LYS A 107 42.16 -2.73 5.51
CA LYS A 107 41.31 -1.82 4.72
C LYS A 107 40.19 -2.54 4.02
N LYS A 108 40.45 -3.70 3.44
CA LYS A 108 39.41 -4.55 2.79
C LYS A 108 38.37 -5.04 3.79
N TYR A 109 38.78 -5.54 4.97
CA TYR A 109 37.83 -6.00 5.98
C TYR A 109 36.99 -4.86 6.56
N VAL A 110 37.58 -3.74 6.86
CA VAL A 110 36.88 -2.54 7.36
C VAL A 110 35.86 -2.05 6.32
N ALA A 111 36.25 -1.97 5.06
CA ALA A 111 35.33 -1.59 3.98
C ALA A 111 34.15 -2.57 3.86
N ASN A 112 34.40 -3.88 4.02
CA ASN A 112 33.33 -4.88 4.00
C ASN A 112 32.38 -4.73 5.22
N ILE A 113 32.93 -4.50 6.41
CA ILE A 113 32.13 -4.29 7.62
C ILE A 113 31.25 -3.05 7.46
N PHE A 114 31.83 -1.92 7.03
CA PHE A 114 31.13 -0.68 6.77
C PHE A 114 29.98 -0.88 5.77
N SER A 115 30.29 -1.46 4.61
CA SER A 115 29.30 -1.72 3.55
C SER A 115 28.17 -2.65 4.01
N SER A 116 28.50 -3.76 4.69
CA SER A 116 27.50 -4.70 5.17
C SER A 116 26.61 -4.10 6.26
N SER A 117 27.19 -3.32 7.16
CA SER A 117 26.43 -2.65 8.23
C SER A 117 25.50 -1.56 7.67
N THR A 118 25.97 -0.77 6.72
CA THR A 118 25.14 0.25 6.04
C THR A 118 23.99 -0.42 5.27
N HIS A 119 24.28 -1.52 4.58
CA HIS A 119 23.23 -2.28 3.88
C HIS A 119 22.18 -2.85 4.84
N LEU A 120 22.62 -3.40 5.99
CA LEU A 120 21.68 -3.92 7.01
C LEU A 120 20.81 -2.81 7.59
N LEU A 121 21.38 -1.63 7.86
CA LEU A 121 20.62 -0.46 8.32
C LEU A 121 19.56 -0.04 7.29
N GLN A 122 19.91 -0.07 6.00
CA GLN A 122 18.96 0.21 4.93
C GLN A 122 17.81 -0.79 4.90
N LEU A 123 18.10 -2.10 4.99
CA LEU A 123 17.05 -3.14 5.04
C LEU A 123 16.10 -2.96 6.22
N ILE A 124 16.62 -2.61 7.40
CA ILE A 124 15.79 -2.34 8.58
C ILE A 124 14.87 -1.14 8.34
N ASN A 125 15.39 -0.07 7.76
CA ASN A 125 14.59 1.11 7.44
C ASN A 125 13.52 0.81 6.37
N ASP A 126 13.83 0.00 5.36
CA ASP A 126 12.89 -0.42 4.32
C ASP A 126 11.74 -1.25 4.91
N ILE A 127 12.03 -2.18 5.84
CA ILE A 127 11.00 -2.96 6.55
C ILE A 127 10.08 -2.05 7.38
N LEU A 128 10.66 -1.06 8.06
CA LEU A 128 9.86 -0.06 8.79
C LEU A 128 8.97 0.78 7.88
N ASP A 129 9.50 1.24 6.75
CA ASP A 129 8.73 2.03 5.78
C ASP A 129 7.56 1.19 5.24
N ILE A 130 7.78 -0.09 4.88
CA ILE A 130 6.72 -1.02 4.47
C ILE A 130 5.66 -1.17 5.56
N SER A 131 6.08 -1.33 6.82
CA SER A 131 5.15 -1.46 7.96
C SER A 131 4.30 -0.19 8.17
N LYS A 132 4.90 1.00 8.03
CA LYS A 132 4.20 2.30 8.12
C LYS A 132 3.22 2.49 6.98
N ILE A 133 3.60 2.11 5.75
CA ILE A 133 2.73 2.17 4.57
C ILE A 133 1.53 1.25 4.76
N ALA A 134 1.77 -0.02 5.13
CA ALA A 134 0.73 -1.02 5.31
C ALA A 134 -0.30 -0.63 6.40
N SER A 135 0.17 0.03 7.47
CA SER A 135 -0.70 0.51 8.56
C SER A 135 -1.34 1.89 8.30
N GLY A 136 -1.09 2.52 7.15
CA GLY A 136 -1.57 3.87 6.82
C GLY A 136 -0.99 4.98 7.71
N LYS A 137 0.10 4.70 8.44
CA LYS A 137 0.74 5.65 9.38
C LYS A 137 1.90 6.41 8.75
N MET A 138 2.17 6.21 7.47
CA MET A 138 3.22 6.96 6.79
C MET A 138 2.77 8.40 6.57
N THR A 139 3.55 9.34 7.09
CA THR A 139 3.39 10.76 6.85
C THR A 139 4.46 11.24 5.88
N LEU A 140 4.09 12.08 4.93
CA LEU A 140 5.00 12.70 3.99
C LEU A 140 5.25 14.15 4.40
N ASN A 141 6.51 14.57 4.36
CA ASN A 141 6.92 15.95 4.64
C ASN A 141 7.06 16.70 3.31
N TYR A 142 5.98 17.33 2.89
CA TYR A 142 5.96 18.09 1.63
C TYR A 142 6.79 19.37 1.75
N SER A 143 7.59 19.63 0.74
CA SER A 143 8.34 20.88 0.56
C SER A 143 8.51 21.17 -0.93
N GLU A 144 8.65 22.45 -1.26
CA GLU A 144 8.98 22.88 -2.62
C GLU A 144 10.49 22.86 -2.84
N PHE A 145 10.93 22.27 -3.94
CA PHE A 145 12.34 22.23 -4.34
C PHE A 145 12.49 22.06 -5.85
N TYR A 146 13.67 22.39 -6.34
CA TYR A 146 14.05 22.13 -7.72
C TYR A 146 14.39 20.66 -7.94
N LEU A 147 13.67 20.02 -8.88
CA LEU A 147 13.80 18.59 -9.09
C LEU A 147 15.17 18.17 -9.59
N LYS A 148 15.79 18.98 -10.44
CA LYS A 148 17.10 18.73 -11.01
C LYS A 148 18.17 18.55 -9.94
N GLU A 149 18.13 19.35 -8.86
CA GLU A 149 19.07 19.24 -7.75
C GLU A 149 19.01 17.87 -7.08
N ILE A 150 17.81 17.37 -6.79
CA ILE A 150 17.60 16.06 -6.16
C ILE A 150 18.10 14.93 -7.05
N VAL A 151 17.83 15.00 -8.37
CA VAL A 151 18.30 13.99 -9.32
C VAL A 151 19.82 13.99 -9.42
N LEU A 152 20.45 15.16 -9.54
CA LEU A 152 21.92 15.28 -9.64
C LEU A 152 22.60 14.75 -8.37
N GLN A 153 22.11 15.10 -7.17
CA GLN A 153 22.63 14.58 -5.91
C GLN A 153 22.50 13.05 -5.85
N THR A 154 21.41 12.49 -6.34
CA THR A 154 21.20 11.04 -6.34
C THR A 154 22.14 10.32 -7.32
N VAL A 155 22.39 10.92 -8.49
CA VAL A 155 23.37 10.39 -9.47
C VAL A 155 24.79 10.42 -8.90
N GLU A 156 25.18 11.49 -8.20
CA GLU A 156 26.50 11.59 -7.54
C GLU A 156 26.70 10.47 -6.51
N ASN A 157 25.65 10.08 -5.76
CA ASN A 157 25.72 9.00 -4.78
C ASN A 157 26.03 7.61 -5.41
N VAL A 158 25.71 7.38 -6.67
CA VAL A 158 26.02 6.13 -7.38
C VAL A 158 27.27 6.21 -8.25
N LYS A 159 27.93 7.37 -8.31
CA LYS A 159 29.05 7.66 -9.22
C LYS A 159 30.24 6.70 -9.06
N SER A 160 30.58 6.32 -7.83
CA SER A 160 31.67 5.37 -7.57
C SER A 160 31.42 4.01 -8.24
N TYR A 161 30.18 3.52 -8.19
CA TYR A 161 29.79 2.28 -8.84
C TYR A 161 29.71 2.42 -10.37
N VAL A 162 29.23 3.55 -10.86
CA VAL A 162 29.22 3.89 -12.29
C VAL A 162 30.64 3.87 -12.84
N THR A 163 31.59 4.51 -12.15
CA THR A 163 33.00 4.56 -12.55
C THR A 163 33.65 3.18 -12.50
N SER A 164 33.43 2.40 -11.43
CA SER A 164 34.01 1.04 -11.28
C SER A 164 33.56 0.07 -12.37
N LYS A 165 32.33 0.22 -12.87
CA LYS A 165 31.77 -0.57 -13.99
C LYS A 165 31.96 0.09 -15.36
N GLN A 166 32.62 1.25 -15.44
CA GLN A 166 32.81 2.01 -16.70
C GLN A 166 31.49 2.32 -17.43
N LEU A 167 30.43 2.58 -16.68
CA LEU A 167 29.13 2.87 -17.25
C LEU A 167 29.04 4.31 -17.77
N LYS A 168 28.24 4.51 -18.82
CA LYS A 168 27.90 5.84 -19.35
C LYS A 168 26.53 6.23 -18.81
N VAL A 169 26.46 7.36 -18.09
CA VAL A 169 25.18 7.90 -17.61
C VAL A 169 24.80 9.12 -18.44
N LYS A 170 23.61 9.08 -19.02
CA LYS A 170 23.01 10.22 -19.73
C LYS A 170 21.80 10.72 -18.96
N LEU A 171 21.75 12.04 -18.78
CA LEU A 171 20.66 12.74 -18.13
C LEU A 171 19.99 13.68 -19.12
N LYS A 172 18.68 13.65 -19.19
CA LYS A 172 17.87 14.57 -19.97
C LYS A 172 16.70 15.07 -19.13
N PHE A 173 16.55 16.40 -19.08
CA PHE A 173 15.44 17.07 -18.42
C PHE A 173 14.60 17.81 -19.45
N GLU A 174 13.28 17.77 -19.27
CA GLU A 174 12.34 18.49 -20.16
C GLU A 174 11.11 18.95 -19.36
N PRO A 175 11.03 20.26 -19.01
CA PRO A 175 12.01 21.34 -19.24
C PRO A 175 13.32 21.12 -18.45
N ASP A 176 14.35 21.97 -18.71
CA ASP A 176 15.68 21.80 -18.10
C ASP A 176 15.67 21.73 -16.58
N ASP A 177 14.78 22.49 -15.93
CA ASP A 177 14.52 22.40 -14.49
C ASP A 177 13.10 22.88 -14.18
N PHE A 178 12.53 22.39 -13.06
CA PHE A 178 11.23 22.82 -12.55
C PHE A 178 11.07 22.51 -11.08
N MET A 179 10.24 23.29 -10.41
CA MET A 179 9.87 23.07 -9.02
C MET A 179 8.76 22.03 -8.91
N ILE A 180 8.86 21.22 -7.87
CA ILE A 180 7.80 20.30 -7.44
C ILE A 180 7.58 20.43 -5.93
N GLU A 181 6.37 20.10 -5.48
CA GLU A 181 6.03 19.93 -4.08
C GLU A 181 5.97 18.42 -3.76
N ALA A 182 6.93 17.95 -2.97
CA ALA A 182 7.02 16.53 -2.61
C ALA A 182 7.84 16.35 -1.32
N ASP A 183 7.93 15.11 -0.83
CA ASP A 183 8.91 14.74 0.19
C ASP A 183 10.26 14.44 -0.48
N ALA A 184 11.19 15.38 -0.35
CA ALA A 184 12.51 15.30 -0.97
C ALA A 184 13.32 14.07 -0.52
N ALA A 185 13.19 13.66 0.75
CA ALA A 185 13.89 12.50 1.29
C ALA A 185 13.35 11.19 0.70
N LYS A 186 12.02 11.06 0.61
CA LYS A 186 11.38 9.90 0.00
C LYS A 186 11.61 9.83 -1.50
N LEU A 187 11.60 10.96 -2.18
CA LEU A 187 11.94 11.02 -3.60
C LEU A 187 13.39 10.58 -3.86
N LYS A 188 14.35 11.07 -3.06
CA LYS A 188 15.74 10.61 -3.12
C LYS A 188 15.87 9.11 -2.92
N GLN A 189 15.14 8.54 -1.95
CA GLN A 189 15.13 7.12 -1.66
C GLN A 189 14.63 6.31 -2.87
N ILE A 190 13.53 6.74 -3.50
CA ILE A 190 12.98 6.10 -4.70
C ILE A 190 13.99 6.15 -5.84
N LEU A 191 14.52 7.32 -6.14
CA LEU A 191 15.49 7.52 -7.22
C LEU A 191 16.77 6.72 -7.00
N TYR A 192 17.28 6.71 -5.77
CA TYR A 192 18.46 5.90 -5.41
C TYR A 192 18.20 4.41 -5.64
N ASN A 193 17.05 3.88 -5.24
CA ASN A 193 16.68 2.49 -5.45
C ASN A 193 16.61 2.14 -6.95
N LEU A 194 16.04 3.03 -7.76
CA LEU A 194 15.97 2.83 -9.22
C LEU A 194 17.37 2.86 -9.84
N LEU A 195 18.19 3.85 -9.50
CA LEU A 195 19.53 4.02 -10.04
C LEU A 195 20.49 2.92 -9.59
N SER A 196 20.46 2.54 -8.31
CA SER A 196 21.29 1.44 -7.81
C SER A 196 20.95 0.11 -8.49
N ASN A 197 19.67 -0.16 -8.75
CA ASN A 197 19.25 -1.31 -9.53
C ASN A 197 19.73 -1.21 -10.98
N ALA A 198 19.59 -0.07 -11.63
CA ALA A 198 20.11 0.13 -12.98
C ALA A 198 21.60 -0.13 -13.06
N VAL A 199 22.40 0.42 -12.13
CA VAL A 199 23.85 0.18 -12.05
C VAL A 199 24.17 -1.29 -11.77
N LYS A 200 23.41 -1.94 -10.89
CA LYS A 200 23.61 -3.35 -10.54
C LYS A 200 23.41 -4.28 -11.74
N PHE A 201 22.36 -4.05 -12.50
CA PHE A 201 21.95 -4.94 -13.61
C PHE A 201 22.55 -4.58 -14.96
N THR A 202 23.11 -3.38 -15.12
CA THR A 202 23.82 -3.01 -16.35
C THR A 202 25.23 -3.64 -16.35
N GLY A 203 25.60 -4.27 -17.45
CA GLY A 203 26.92 -4.87 -17.65
C GLY A 203 28.03 -3.79 -17.75
N THR A 204 29.27 -4.19 -17.51
CA THR A 204 30.44 -3.31 -17.61
C THR A 204 30.54 -2.65 -18.99
N GLY A 205 30.78 -1.35 -19.05
CA GLY A 205 30.83 -0.56 -20.29
C GLY A 205 29.47 -0.19 -20.86
N GLY A 206 28.37 -0.60 -20.20
CA GLY A 206 27.01 -0.29 -20.63
C GLY A 206 26.59 1.17 -20.44
N GLN A 207 25.33 1.46 -20.71
CA GLN A 207 24.76 2.80 -20.62
C GLN A 207 23.50 2.81 -19.80
N ILE A 208 23.33 3.86 -19.00
CA ILE A 208 22.10 4.15 -18.25
C ILE A 208 21.59 5.52 -18.73
N GLU A 209 20.34 5.58 -19.10
CA GLU A 209 19.69 6.80 -19.52
C GLU A 209 18.59 7.19 -18.54
N ILE A 210 18.62 8.42 -18.08
CA ILE A 210 17.67 8.96 -17.11
C ILE A 210 16.96 10.13 -17.81
N TYR A 211 15.66 10.02 -17.95
CA TYR A 211 14.80 11.06 -18.49
C TYR A 211 13.88 11.59 -17.40
N VAL A 212 13.75 12.89 -17.32
CA VAL A 212 12.88 13.58 -16.38
C VAL A 212 12.01 14.55 -17.14
N TYR A 213 10.69 14.31 -17.10
CA TYR A 213 9.71 15.12 -17.82
C TYR A 213 8.73 15.76 -16.85
N LYS A 214 8.32 16.99 -17.14
CA LYS A 214 7.14 17.59 -16.53
C LYS A 214 5.95 17.41 -17.47
N ARG A 215 4.92 16.70 -17.00
CA ARG A 215 3.66 16.52 -17.73
C ARG A 215 2.52 17.06 -16.86
N GLU A 216 2.00 18.23 -17.25
CA GLU A 216 0.97 18.93 -16.47
C GLU A 216 1.39 19.07 -15.00
N ASP A 217 0.72 18.34 -14.08
CA ASP A 217 0.97 18.37 -12.63
C ASP A 217 1.82 17.20 -12.13
N VAL A 218 2.41 16.39 -13.01
CA VAL A 218 3.24 15.24 -12.62
C VAL A 218 4.67 15.33 -13.14
N ALA A 219 5.61 14.86 -12.33
CA ALA A 219 6.99 14.61 -12.76
C ALA A 219 7.13 13.13 -13.13
N GLU A 220 7.53 12.83 -14.37
CA GLU A 220 7.75 11.48 -14.88
C GLU A 220 9.25 11.19 -14.92
N PHE A 221 9.65 10.05 -14.34
CA PHE A 221 11.04 9.57 -14.35
C PHE A 221 11.12 8.27 -15.14
N ILE A 222 12.03 8.22 -16.10
CA ILE A 222 12.31 7.02 -16.88
C ILE A 222 13.79 6.69 -16.71
N VAL A 223 14.10 5.47 -16.24
CA VAL A 223 15.46 4.92 -16.12
C VAL A 223 15.56 3.70 -17.03
N ARG A 224 16.49 3.71 -17.97
CA ARG A 224 16.72 2.65 -18.96
C ARG A 224 18.16 2.18 -18.96
#